data_3d6f71accc6fb9a4824568e459c0b38e
#
_entry.id   3d6f71accc6fb9a4824568e459c0b38e
#
_cell.length_a   1.000
_cell.length_b   1.000
_cell.length_c   1.000
_cell.angle_alpha   90.00
_cell.angle_beta   90.00
_cell.angle_gamma   90.00
#
_symmetry.space_group_name_H-M   'P 1'
#
loop_
_entity.id
_entity.type
_entity.pdbx_description
1 polymer ?
#
loop_
_entity_poly.entity_id
_entity_poly.type
_entity_poly.pdbx_seq_one_letter_code
_entity_poly.pdbx_strand_id
1 'polypeptide(L)'
;MDVIDPAVEEAERNPPRLAADGRIEFDPAYHRAGRAVWASGIVGAAAPEQAALFYALAHAGEGGHACPVVCTSGLVRALRSAASDELRERFLPPLLEIDFDRAQRGAQFLTERHGGSDVGANRVEAVPDGDVWRLHGEKWFCSVADADQFIVTARLRGAPAGTEGIGCFLVPSEGGGFRIRRLKDKLGTRALATGEIEFEGAPGYPLGPLEDGFKTAVTVLNTSRWLNALGSAGLMQRAYLVASEFTSEREAFGGPIARFPLVRENLAVMKSESAAALASTMHLTELVARIDDGSANGEDVAWHRLLVNANKFVTSLAATSVVRRGIEALGGNGTIEDFSPLPRLYRDAIVFESWEGTHNVLCAQVLRDLGRLDAVDFAVERAGATADLAARLRRSVSNPEFGALHLRRQLDELVRALQAKELRPTERESAKLLERRHLTRGWDPETDADYPDLIDRVLEADASPPPPLRQG
;
A
#
# COMPACT_ATOMS: atom_id res chain seq x y z
N MET A 1 13.34 12.18 -9.55
CA MET A 1 13.74 12.17 -8.13
C MET A 1 14.45 13.47 -7.73
N ASP A 2 15.27 14.09 -8.55
CA ASP A 2 16.06 15.31 -8.21
C ASP A 2 15.22 16.52 -7.72
N VAL A 3 13.95 16.60 -8.12
CA VAL A 3 13.00 17.64 -7.65
C VAL A 3 12.15 17.16 -6.48
N ILE A 4 11.75 15.87 -6.50
CA ILE A 4 10.80 15.33 -5.54
C ILE A 4 11.47 15.10 -4.16
N ASP A 5 12.64 14.45 -4.12
CA ASP A 5 13.30 14.10 -2.87
C ASP A 5 13.60 15.31 -1.96
N PRO A 6 14.24 16.41 -2.45
CA PRO A 6 14.46 17.59 -1.63
C PRO A 6 13.17 18.28 -1.18
N ALA A 7 12.15 18.31 -2.05
CA ALA A 7 10.87 18.93 -1.72
C ALA A 7 10.11 18.11 -0.66
N VAL A 8 10.16 16.79 -0.74
CA VAL A 8 9.57 15.89 0.25
C VAL A 8 10.28 16.04 1.60
N GLU A 9 11.60 16.11 1.63
CA GLU A 9 12.36 16.31 2.86
C GLU A 9 11.97 17.61 3.57
N GLU A 10 11.84 18.71 2.82
CA GLU A 10 11.43 20.01 3.34
C GLU A 10 9.98 19.98 3.86
N ALA A 11 9.05 19.38 3.10
CA ALA A 11 7.64 19.25 3.50
C ALA A 11 7.45 18.37 4.76
N GLU A 12 8.23 17.30 4.92
CA GLU A 12 8.19 16.44 6.11
C GLU A 12 8.69 17.15 7.38
N ARG A 13 9.62 18.10 7.23
CA ARG A 13 10.09 18.96 8.33
C ARG A 13 9.10 20.05 8.71
N ASN A 14 8.26 20.47 7.77
CA ASN A 14 7.24 21.50 7.91
C ASN A 14 5.84 20.90 7.68
N PRO A 15 5.30 20.11 8.61
CA PRO A 15 4.03 19.41 8.42
C PRO A 15 2.87 20.40 8.29
N PRO A 16 1.77 19.99 7.61
CA PRO A 16 0.61 20.86 7.38
C PRO A 16 -0.04 21.29 8.70
N ARG A 17 -0.64 22.48 8.70
CA ARG A 17 -1.29 23.09 9.85
C ARG A 17 -2.73 23.46 9.53
N LEU A 18 -3.61 23.34 10.52
CA LEU A 18 -4.98 23.80 10.42
C LEU A 18 -5.02 25.29 10.82
N ALA A 19 -5.38 26.16 9.87
CA ALA A 19 -5.57 27.58 10.12
C ALA A 19 -6.87 27.86 10.90
N ALA A 20 -6.97 29.05 11.46
CA ALA A 20 -8.14 29.47 12.25
C ALA A 20 -9.46 29.53 11.44
N ASP A 21 -9.35 29.69 10.13
CA ASP A 21 -10.49 29.67 9.19
C ASP A 21 -10.86 28.25 8.71
N GLY A 22 -10.20 27.22 9.21
CA GLY A 22 -10.45 25.82 8.88
C GLY A 22 -9.74 25.32 7.65
N ARG A 23 -8.96 26.14 6.95
CA ARG A 23 -8.12 25.72 5.82
C ARG A 23 -6.86 24.99 6.32
N ILE A 24 -6.33 24.09 5.50
CA ILE A 24 -5.03 23.45 5.74
C ILE A 24 -3.96 24.24 4.98
N GLU A 25 -2.95 24.67 5.72
CA GLU A 25 -1.77 25.34 5.18
C GLU A 25 -0.63 24.32 5.03
N PHE A 26 -0.05 24.29 3.84
CA PHE A 26 1.09 23.45 3.50
C PHE A 26 2.34 24.29 3.25
N ASP A 27 3.50 23.70 3.49
CA ASP A 27 4.77 24.27 3.07
C ASP A 27 4.82 24.40 1.53
N PRO A 28 5.46 25.43 0.96
CA PRO A 28 5.64 25.56 -0.49
C PRO A 28 6.31 24.34 -1.15
N ALA A 29 7.13 23.60 -0.43
CA ALA A 29 7.76 22.37 -0.90
C ALA A 29 6.73 21.27 -1.22
N TYR A 30 5.66 21.15 -0.44
CA TYR A 30 4.54 20.25 -0.76
C TYR A 30 3.98 20.51 -2.16
N HIS A 31 3.73 21.79 -2.50
CA HIS A 31 3.21 22.15 -3.83
C HIS A 31 4.24 21.88 -4.95
N ARG A 32 5.55 22.08 -4.69
CA ARG A 32 6.60 21.74 -5.67
C ARG A 32 6.62 20.25 -5.99
N ALA A 33 6.57 19.39 -4.97
CA ALA A 33 6.50 17.95 -5.16
C ALA A 33 5.20 17.53 -5.87
N GLY A 34 4.07 18.09 -5.47
CA GLY A 34 2.76 17.84 -6.08
C GLY A 34 2.71 18.11 -7.56
N ARG A 35 3.25 19.23 -8.02
CA ARG A 35 3.31 19.56 -9.45
C ARG A 35 4.09 18.53 -10.25
N ALA A 36 5.23 18.03 -9.73
CA ALA A 36 5.99 16.99 -10.39
C ALA A 36 5.25 15.63 -10.42
N VAL A 37 4.57 15.29 -9.33
CA VAL A 37 3.81 14.02 -9.22
C VAL A 37 2.61 14.01 -10.15
N TRP A 38 1.76 15.06 -10.12
CA TRP A 38 0.54 15.12 -10.94
C TRP A 38 0.82 15.23 -12.43
N ALA A 39 1.85 16.01 -12.82
CA ALA A 39 2.28 16.12 -14.21
C ALA A 39 2.68 14.80 -14.87
N SER A 40 2.97 13.75 -14.09
CA SER A 40 3.23 12.40 -14.61
C SER A 40 1.98 11.68 -15.12
N GLY A 41 0.77 12.18 -14.81
CA GLY A 41 -0.49 11.50 -15.15
C GLY A 41 -0.80 10.25 -14.32
N ILE A 42 -0.08 10.02 -13.23
CA ILE A 42 -0.11 8.81 -12.39
C ILE A 42 -1.52 8.37 -11.97
N VAL A 43 -2.43 9.32 -11.71
CA VAL A 43 -3.80 9.01 -11.24
C VAL A 43 -4.65 8.39 -12.35
N GLY A 44 -4.50 8.89 -13.60
CA GLY A 44 -5.27 8.44 -14.75
C GLY A 44 -4.67 7.26 -15.52
N ALA A 45 -3.42 6.90 -15.21
CA ALA A 45 -2.66 5.88 -15.89
C ALA A 45 -3.29 4.48 -15.79
N ALA A 46 -3.04 3.63 -16.80
CA ALA A 46 -3.38 2.21 -16.74
C ALA A 46 -2.57 1.50 -15.63
N ALA A 47 -3.08 0.37 -15.11
CA ALA A 47 -2.50 -0.27 -13.93
C ALA A 47 -1.00 -0.57 -14.05
N PRO A 48 -0.43 -1.07 -15.15
CA PRO A 48 1.02 -1.29 -15.25
C PRO A 48 1.83 0.01 -15.22
N GLU A 49 1.37 1.05 -15.92
CA GLU A 49 2.02 2.36 -15.94
C GLU A 49 1.89 3.04 -14.56
N GLN A 50 0.70 2.99 -13.96
CA GLN A 50 0.48 3.51 -12.60
C GLN A 50 1.39 2.82 -11.59
N ALA A 51 1.57 1.50 -11.70
CA ALA A 51 2.47 0.74 -10.84
C ALA A 51 3.92 1.21 -10.97
N ALA A 52 4.41 1.42 -12.19
CA ALA A 52 5.77 1.90 -12.42
C ALA A 52 5.99 3.32 -11.87
N LEU A 53 5.05 4.23 -12.14
CA LEU A 53 5.11 5.60 -11.62
C LEU A 53 5.00 5.64 -10.08
N PHE A 54 4.12 4.83 -9.50
CA PHE A 54 3.94 4.78 -8.04
C PHE A 54 5.14 4.16 -7.33
N TYR A 55 5.73 3.11 -7.90
CA TYR A 55 6.97 2.51 -7.41
C TYR A 55 8.11 3.54 -7.39
N ALA A 56 8.27 4.32 -8.47
CA ALA A 56 9.25 5.40 -8.53
C ALA A 56 8.98 6.51 -7.49
N LEU A 57 7.71 6.92 -7.33
CA LEU A 57 7.31 7.90 -6.30
C LEU A 57 7.67 7.43 -4.90
N ALA A 58 7.43 6.15 -4.61
CA ALA A 58 7.66 5.56 -3.30
C ALA A 58 9.14 5.52 -2.87
N HIS A 59 10.10 5.71 -3.78
CA HIS A 59 11.51 5.95 -3.40
C HIS A 59 11.68 7.21 -2.55
N ALA A 60 10.78 8.18 -2.66
CA ALA A 60 10.75 9.36 -1.80
C ALA A 60 9.98 9.16 -0.48
N GLY A 61 9.41 7.99 -0.24
CA GLY A 61 8.51 7.73 0.90
C GLY A 61 7.06 8.14 0.59
N GLU A 62 6.27 8.40 1.62
CA GLU A 62 4.90 8.92 1.46
C GLU A 62 4.91 10.37 0.94
N GLY A 63 5.76 11.21 1.56
CA GLY A 63 6.09 12.55 1.07
C GLY A 63 4.94 13.53 0.89
N GLY A 64 3.77 13.27 1.47
CA GLY A 64 2.55 14.07 1.33
C GLY A 64 1.76 13.79 0.05
N HIS A 65 2.26 12.97 -0.87
CA HIS A 65 1.64 12.75 -2.18
C HIS A 65 1.32 11.29 -2.51
N ALA A 66 1.98 10.31 -1.89
CA ALA A 66 1.65 8.90 -2.15
C ALA A 66 0.20 8.56 -1.74
N CYS A 67 -0.24 8.96 -0.57
CA CYS A 67 -1.62 8.76 -0.11
C CYS A 67 -2.65 9.55 -0.95
N PRO A 68 -2.47 10.85 -1.29
CA PRO A 68 -3.35 11.54 -2.24
C PRO A 68 -3.50 10.83 -3.58
N VAL A 69 -2.41 10.32 -4.17
CA VAL A 69 -2.46 9.50 -5.40
C VAL A 69 -3.27 8.23 -5.18
N VAL A 70 -3.04 7.50 -4.08
CA VAL A 70 -3.77 6.28 -3.72
C VAL A 70 -5.26 6.53 -3.58
N CYS A 71 -5.64 7.53 -2.78
CA CYS A 71 -7.04 7.86 -2.51
C CYS A 71 -7.77 8.35 -3.78
N THR A 72 -7.11 9.21 -4.57
CA THR A 72 -7.68 9.72 -5.82
C THR A 72 -7.86 8.58 -6.83
N SER A 73 -6.87 7.67 -6.96
CA SER A 73 -6.98 6.50 -7.83
C SER A 73 -8.09 5.54 -7.40
N GLY A 74 -8.28 5.35 -6.08
CA GLY A 74 -9.39 4.58 -5.54
C GLY A 74 -10.74 5.18 -5.89
N LEU A 75 -10.89 6.51 -5.76
CA LEU A 75 -12.10 7.22 -6.15
C LEU A 75 -12.35 7.16 -7.65
N VAL A 76 -11.32 7.33 -8.49
CA VAL A 76 -11.42 7.19 -9.95
C VAL A 76 -11.97 5.81 -10.33
N ARG A 77 -11.45 4.72 -9.73
CA ARG A 77 -11.96 3.37 -9.97
C ARG A 77 -13.40 3.18 -9.49
N ALA A 78 -13.75 3.72 -8.33
CA ALA A 78 -15.12 3.67 -7.83
C ALA A 78 -16.10 4.42 -8.73
N LEU A 79 -15.74 5.60 -9.22
CA LEU A 79 -16.55 6.37 -10.17
C LEU A 79 -16.73 5.62 -11.49
N ARG A 80 -15.67 5.00 -12.03
CA ARG A 80 -15.74 4.23 -13.27
C ARG A 80 -16.62 2.98 -13.14
N SER A 81 -16.58 2.30 -11.99
CA SER A 81 -17.26 1.00 -11.83
C SER A 81 -18.64 1.07 -11.20
N ALA A 82 -18.95 2.08 -10.40
CA ALA A 82 -20.16 2.10 -9.59
C ALA A 82 -21.02 3.37 -9.71
N ALA A 83 -20.47 4.50 -10.18
CA ALA A 83 -21.24 5.74 -10.29
C ALA A 83 -22.22 5.74 -11.45
N SER A 84 -23.34 6.49 -11.31
CA SER A 84 -24.22 6.85 -12.43
C SER A 84 -23.46 7.66 -13.48
N ASP A 85 -23.99 7.72 -14.71
CA ASP A 85 -23.37 8.50 -15.79
C ASP A 85 -23.27 9.99 -15.41
N GLU A 86 -24.32 10.54 -14.79
CA GLU A 86 -24.33 11.92 -14.30
C GLU A 86 -23.20 12.21 -13.28
N LEU A 87 -23.01 11.36 -12.29
CA LEU A 87 -21.94 11.51 -11.31
C LEU A 87 -20.57 11.35 -11.96
N ARG A 88 -20.44 10.43 -12.90
CA ARG A 88 -19.20 10.20 -13.63
C ARG A 88 -18.82 11.40 -14.49
N GLU A 89 -19.76 11.95 -15.25
CA GLU A 89 -19.54 13.14 -16.09
C GLU A 89 -19.16 14.36 -15.26
N ARG A 90 -19.77 14.53 -14.09
CA ARG A 90 -19.50 15.67 -13.21
C ARG A 90 -18.21 15.57 -12.43
N PHE A 91 -17.92 14.42 -11.82
CA PHE A 91 -16.89 14.31 -10.79
C PHE A 91 -15.59 13.63 -11.24
N LEU A 92 -15.60 12.84 -12.33
CA LEU A 92 -14.40 12.14 -12.79
C LEU A 92 -13.39 13.06 -13.51
N PRO A 93 -13.78 13.97 -14.44
CA PRO A 93 -12.81 14.74 -15.21
C PRO A 93 -11.84 15.58 -14.36
N PRO A 94 -12.25 16.30 -13.31
CA PRO A 94 -11.33 17.10 -12.51
C PRO A 94 -10.34 16.27 -11.69
N LEU A 95 -10.63 14.98 -11.41
CA LEU A 95 -9.68 14.05 -10.76
C LEU A 95 -8.58 13.57 -11.71
N LEU A 96 -8.81 13.61 -13.02
CA LEU A 96 -7.88 13.20 -14.07
C LEU A 96 -7.01 14.35 -14.60
N GLU A 97 -7.22 15.59 -14.09
CA GLU A 97 -6.40 16.74 -14.44
C GLU A 97 -4.94 16.51 -13.97
N ILE A 98 -3.99 16.83 -14.84
CA ILE A 98 -2.55 16.64 -14.56
C ILE A 98 -1.85 17.89 -14.04
N ASP A 99 -2.47 19.05 -14.15
CA ASP A 99 -2.00 20.27 -13.51
C ASP A 99 -2.43 20.27 -12.02
N PHE A 100 -1.46 20.11 -11.13
CA PHE A 100 -1.68 20.01 -9.68
C PHE A 100 -2.50 21.18 -9.10
N ASP A 101 -2.30 22.39 -9.63
CA ASP A 101 -2.98 23.58 -9.12
C ASP A 101 -4.46 23.64 -9.57
N ARG A 102 -4.87 22.80 -10.52
CA ARG A 102 -6.24 22.68 -11.05
C ARG A 102 -6.88 21.33 -10.74
N ALA A 103 -6.06 20.30 -10.51
CA ALA A 103 -6.51 18.95 -10.23
C ALA A 103 -7.30 18.87 -8.93
N GLN A 104 -8.44 18.21 -8.96
CA GLN A 104 -9.12 17.81 -7.73
C GLN A 104 -8.51 16.54 -7.17
N ARG A 105 -8.52 16.42 -5.85
CA ARG A 105 -8.00 15.25 -5.13
C ARG A 105 -9.12 14.51 -4.43
N GLY A 106 -8.97 13.18 -4.40
CA GLY A 106 -9.88 12.29 -3.70
C GLY A 106 -9.37 11.92 -2.31
N ALA A 107 -10.30 11.65 -1.40
CA ALA A 107 -10.03 11.07 -0.09
C ALA A 107 -10.98 9.91 0.22
N GLN A 108 -10.65 9.09 1.23
CA GLN A 108 -11.50 7.98 1.67
C GLN A 108 -11.62 7.97 3.20
N PHE A 109 -12.84 8.09 3.71
CA PHE A 109 -13.13 8.18 5.15
C PHE A 109 -14.03 7.05 5.60
N LEU A 110 -13.41 5.96 6.05
CA LEU A 110 -14.12 4.78 6.54
C LEU A 110 -14.09 4.67 8.07
N THR A 111 -12.89 4.94 8.64
CA THR A 111 -12.61 4.75 10.07
C THR A 111 -13.35 5.76 10.94
N GLU A 112 -13.92 5.29 12.04
CA GLU A 112 -14.52 6.10 13.08
C GLU A 112 -13.77 5.92 14.41
N ARG A 113 -14.03 6.79 15.38
CA ARG A 113 -13.38 6.77 16.70
C ARG A 113 -13.54 5.42 17.42
N HIS A 114 -14.65 4.74 17.19
CA HIS A 114 -14.96 3.45 17.79
C HIS A 114 -14.30 2.25 17.11
N GLY A 115 -13.71 2.44 15.94
CA GLY A 115 -12.98 1.41 15.20
C GLY A 115 -12.95 1.64 13.69
N GLY A 116 -11.90 1.10 13.04
CA GLY A 116 -11.73 1.11 11.59
C GLY A 116 -11.86 -0.28 10.98
N SER A 117 -11.50 -1.31 11.75
CA SER A 117 -11.52 -2.70 11.28
C SER A 117 -12.94 -3.27 11.17
N ASP A 118 -13.84 -2.85 12.03
CA ASP A 118 -15.26 -3.22 12.03
C ASP A 118 -16.12 -2.10 11.41
N VAL A 119 -16.07 -1.99 10.09
CA VAL A 119 -16.85 -0.98 9.33
C VAL A 119 -18.35 -1.18 9.54
N GLY A 120 -18.78 -2.42 9.81
CA GLY A 120 -20.18 -2.73 10.16
C GLY A 120 -20.70 -2.07 11.43
N ALA A 121 -19.81 -1.59 12.30
CA ALA A 121 -20.13 -0.83 13.51
C ALA A 121 -20.17 0.70 13.30
N ASN A 122 -19.95 1.20 12.08
CA ASN A 122 -19.95 2.63 11.77
C ASN A 122 -21.26 3.31 12.19
N ARG A 123 -21.14 4.53 12.73
CA ARG A 123 -22.22 5.35 13.33
C ARG A 123 -22.50 6.63 12.57
N VAL A 124 -21.61 7.08 11.66
CA VAL A 124 -21.94 8.17 10.75
C VAL A 124 -23.22 7.79 10.03
N GLU A 125 -24.24 8.63 10.16
CA GLU A 125 -25.57 8.37 9.63
C GLU A 125 -25.76 9.10 8.30
N ALA A 126 -26.39 8.42 7.35
CA ALA A 126 -26.87 9.00 6.11
C ALA A 126 -28.39 9.08 6.12
N VAL A 127 -28.92 10.29 5.92
CA VAL A 127 -30.34 10.61 5.95
C VAL A 127 -30.78 11.05 4.56
N PRO A 128 -31.83 10.47 3.96
CA PRO A 128 -32.31 10.91 2.65
C PRO A 128 -32.88 12.32 2.72
N ASP A 129 -32.54 13.16 1.72
CA ASP A 129 -33.01 14.52 1.55
C ASP A 129 -33.17 14.84 0.04
N GLY A 130 -34.32 14.49 -0.52
CA GLY A 130 -34.58 14.58 -1.97
C GLY A 130 -33.65 13.69 -2.75
N ASP A 131 -32.89 14.28 -3.67
CA ASP A 131 -31.95 13.56 -4.57
C ASP A 131 -30.58 13.33 -3.95
N VAL A 132 -30.34 13.84 -2.74
CA VAL A 132 -29.08 13.70 -2.01
C VAL A 132 -29.28 13.05 -0.66
N TRP A 133 -28.21 12.64 -0.03
CA TRP A 133 -28.18 12.17 1.34
C TRP A 133 -27.42 13.17 2.22
N ARG A 134 -27.89 13.39 3.44
CA ARG A 134 -27.22 14.24 4.45
C ARG A 134 -26.44 13.36 5.41
N LEU A 135 -25.13 13.57 5.48
CA LEU A 135 -24.24 12.82 6.35
C LEU A 135 -24.04 13.53 7.68
N HIS A 136 -24.14 12.77 8.79
CA HIS A 136 -23.98 13.29 10.16
C HIS A 136 -23.09 12.36 10.97
N GLY A 137 -22.10 12.89 11.69
CA GLY A 137 -21.22 12.15 12.58
C GLY A 137 -19.75 12.41 12.33
N GLU A 138 -18.86 11.63 12.95
CA GLU A 138 -17.43 11.87 12.99
C GLU A 138 -16.63 10.74 12.30
N LYS A 139 -15.70 11.11 11.43
CA LYS A 139 -14.65 10.23 10.88
C LYS A 139 -13.31 10.57 11.53
N TRP A 140 -12.48 9.53 11.75
CA TRP A 140 -11.34 9.62 12.67
C TRP A 140 -9.96 9.72 12.01
N PHE A 141 -9.67 8.94 10.99
CA PHE A 141 -8.44 9.03 10.20
C PHE A 141 -8.78 9.50 8.78
N CYS A 142 -8.96 10.80 8.63
CA CYS A 142 -9.30 11.42 7.35
C CYS A 142 -8.01 11.92 6.70
N SER A 143 -7.31 11.03 5.99
CA SER A 143 -6.12 11.38 5.22
C SER A 143 -6.54 12.14 3.95
N VAL A 144 -5.68 13.06 3.49
CA VAL A 144 -6.04 14.05 2.46
C VAL A 144 -7.25 14.88 2.93
N ALA A 145 -7.17 15.41 4.16
CA ALA A 145 -8.28 16.10 4.79
C ALA A 145 -8.71 17.39 4.04
N ASP A 146 -7.86 17.88 3.14
CA ASP A 146 -8.07 19.01 2.21
C ASP A 146 -8.54 18.57 0.82
N ALA A 147 -8.95 17.30 0.63
CA ALA A 147 -9.42 16.83 -0.66
C ALA A 147 -10.71 17.52 -1.12
N ASP A 148 -10.94 17.52 -2.43
CA ASP A 148 -12.11 18.11 -3.06
C ASP A 148 -13.31 17.15 -3.06
N GLN A 149 -13.05 15.85 -3.05
CA GLN A 149 -14.06 14.81 -3.12
C GLN A 149 -13.75 13.68 -2.12
N PHE A 150 -14.70 13.32 -1.28
CA PHE A 150 -14.53 12.28 -0.28
C PHE A 150 -15.39 11.04 -0.61
N ILE A 151 -14.82 9.84 -0.51
CA ILE A 151 -15.59 8.62 -0.35
C ILE A 151 -15.85 8.44 1.14
N VAL A 152 -17.12 8.34 1.53
CA VAL A 152 -17.54 8.19 2.92
C VAL A 152 -18.46 6.99 3.06
N THR A 153 -18.13 6.07 3.99
CA THR A 153 -19.08 5.04 4.41
C THR A 153 -19.97 5.59 5.52
N ALA A 154 -21.28 5.40 5.38
CA ALA A 154 -22.24 5.84 6.38
C ALA A 154 -23.38 4.83 6.52
N ARG A 155 -23.94 4.73 7.72
CA ARG A 155 -25.13 3.90 8.00
C ARG A 155 -26.36 4.58 7.49
N LEU A 156 -27.13 3.88 6.69
CA LEU A 156 -28.43 4.36 6.24
C LEU A 156 -29.38 4.45 7.43
N ARG A 157 -30.11 5.56 7.57
CA ARG A 157 -31.10 5.74 8.66
C ARG A 157 -32.12 4.62 8.66
N GLY A 158 -32.25 3.95 9.79
CA GLY A 158 -33.18 2.83 9.97
C GLY A 158 -32.70 1.48 9.42
N ALA A 159 -31.49 1.42 8.85
CA ALA A 159 -30.95 0.16 8.33
C ALA A 159 -30.44 -0.76 9.46
N PRO A 160 -30.34 -2.08 9.22
CA PRO A 160 -29.85 -3.04 10.20
C PRO A 160 -28.40 -2.78 10.61
N ALA A 161 -27.97 -3.35 11.72
CA ALA A 161 -26.58 -3.41 12.13
C ALA A 161 -25.74 -4.28 11.15
N GLY A 162 -24.43 -4.12 11.18
CA GLY A 162 -23.53 -4.86 10.29
C GLY A 162 -23.28 -4.11 8.97
N THR A 163 -22.61 -4.79 8.03
CA THR A 163 -22.21 -4.19 6.75
C THR A 163 -23.36 -3.99 5.77
N GLU A 164 -24.47 -4.71 5.93
CA GLU A 164 -25.66 -4.59 5.09
C GLU A 164 -26.35 -3.21 5.22
N GLY A 165 -26.18 -2.54 6.37
CA GLY A 165 -26.71 -1.20 6.58
C GLY A 165 -25.79 -0.07 6.18
N ILE A 166 -24.63 -0.35 5.55
CA ILE A 166 -23.62 0.64 5.20
C ILE A 166 -23.73 1.01 3.72
N GLY A 167 -24.06 2.28 3.45
CA GLY A 167 -23.93 2.89 2.12
C GLY A 167 -22.52 3.47 1.88
N CYS A 168 -22.17 3.64 0.61
CA CYS A 168 -20.97 4.34 0.18
C CYS A 168 -21.37 5.61 -0.57
N PHE A 169 -20.81 6.74 -0.18
CA PHE A 169 -21.22 8.05 -0.70
C PHE A 169 -20.02 8.83 -1.22
N LEU A 170 -20.21 9.49 -2.35
CA LEU A 170 -19.37 10.59 -2.80
C LEU A 170 -19.84 11.89 -2.13
N VAL A 171 -18.95 12.56 -1.42
CA VAL A 171 -19.20 13.82 -0.73
C VAL A 171 -18.26 14.87 -1.30
N PRO A 172 -18.74 15.82 -2.13
CA PRO A 172 -17.92 16.91 -2.61
C PRO A 172 -17.72 17.97 -1.51
N SER A 173 -16.50 18.43 -1.32
CA SER A 173 -16.16 19.41 -0.28
C SER A 173 -16.83 20.76 -0.50
N GLU A 174 -17.06 21.15 -1.76
CA GLU A 174 -17.78 22.38 -2.13
C GLU A 174 -19.20 22.46 -1.57
N GLY A 175 -19.84 21.30 -1.30
CA GLY A 175 -21.17 21.21 -0.70
C GLY A 175 -21.22 21.63 0.76
N GLY A 176 -20.07 21.77 1.42
CA GLY A 176 -19.97 22.11 2.84
C GLY A 176 -20.60 21.07 3.77
N GLY A 177 -21.10 21.51 4.94
CA GLY A 177 -21.74 20.65 5.92
C GLY A 177 -20.77 19.72 6.65
N PHE A 178 -19.50 20.07 6.70
CA PHE A 178 -18.48 19.40 7.49
C PHE A 178 -17.44 20.40 8.03
N ARG A 179 -16.70 19.97 9.04
CA ARG A 179 -15.56 20.73 9.56
C ARG A 179 -14.41 19.81 9.96
N ILE A 180 -13.19 20.27 9.78
CA ILE A 180 -11.97 19.62 10.27
C ILE A 180 -11.78 20.07 11.72
N ARG A 181 -11.85 19.13 12.67
CA ARG A 181 -11.71 19.46 14.10
C ARG A 181 -10.25 19.69 14.50
N ARG A 182 -9.35 18.88 13.97
CA ARG A 182 -7.89 19.01 14.14
C ARG A 182 -7.16 18.13 13.16
N LEU A 183 -5.88 18.40 12.94
CA LEU A 183 -4.95 17.46 12.31
C LEU A 183 -4.27 16.59 13.37
N LYS A 184 -3.89 15.38 12.97
CA LYS A 184 -3.18 14.44 13.81
C LYS A 184 -1.68 14.67 13.75
N ASP A 185 -1.02 14.67 14.91
CA ASP A 185 0.44 14.53 15.00
C ASP A 185 0.79 13.04 14.84
N LYS A 186 1.60 12.70 13.85
CA LYS A 186 1.82 11.32 13.42
C LYS A 186 3.29 10.92 13.54
N LEU A 187 3.54 9.63 13.70
CA LEU A 187 4.88 9.04 13.69
C LEU A 187 5.58 9.27 12.34
N GLY A 188 4.94 8.89 11.24
CA GLY A 188 5.39 9.04 9.86
C GLY A 188 4.32 9.68 9.00
N THR A 189 4.58 9.80 7.68
CA THR A 189 3.66 10.45 6.74
C THR A 189 3.31 11.88 7.16
N ARG A 190 4.29 12.62 7.67
CA ARG A 190 4.05 13.91 8.35
C ARG A 190 3.61 15.01 7.40
N ALA A 191 4.08 14.99 6.17
CA ALA A 191 3.67 15.94 5.13
C ALA A 191 2.22 15.76 4.67
N LEU A 192 1.60 14.60 4.97
CA LEU A 192 0.20 14.30 4.67
C LEU A 192 -0.73 14.88 5.73
N ALA A 193 -1.70 15.70 5.34
CA ALA A 193 -2.76 16.17 6.22
C ALA A 193 -3.73 15.03 6.57
N THR A 194 -3.75 14.61 7.83
CA THR A 194 -4.70 13.60 8.34
C THR A 194 -5.52 14.21 9.46
N GLY A 195 -6.82 14.36 9.24
CA GLY A 195 -7.73 15.07 10.14
C GLY A 195 -8.71 14.17 10.89
N GLU A 196 -9.41 14.77 11.84
CA GLU A 196 -10.69 14.34 12.39
C GLU A 196 -11.76 15.22 11.78
N ILE A 197 -12.72 14.63 11.07
CA ILE A 197 -13.75 15.37 10.33
C ILE A 197 -15.11 15.06 10.93
N GLU A 198 -15.86 16.10 11.23
CA GLU A 198 -17.24 16.04 11.67
C GLU A 198 -18.17 16.50 10.55
N PHE A 199 -19.14 15.66 10.20
CA PHE A 199 -20.19 15.92 9.23
C PHE A 199 -21.44 16.44 9.94
N GLU A 200 -21.96 17.57 9.47
CA GLU A 200 -23.12 18.28 10.00
C GLU A 200 -24.13 18.54 8.87
N GLY A 201 -24.55 17.48 8.18
CA GLY A 201 -25.47 17.56 7.04
C GLY A 201 -24.76 17.70 5.69
N ALA A 202 -23.51 17.24 5.55
CA ALA A 202 -22.81 17.25 4.27
C ALA A 202 -23.58 16.50 3.18
N PRO A 203 -23.73 17.05 1.97
CA PRO A 203 -24.43 16.38 0.88
C PRO A 203 -23.61 15.22 0.35
N GLY A 204 -24.20 14.04 0.27
CA GLY A 204 -23.58 12.83 -0.27
C GLY A 204 -24.41 12.24 -1.41
N TYR A 205 -23.72 11.78 -2.44
CA TYR A 205 -24.32 11.08 -3.58
C TYR A 205 -23.98 9.59 -3.48
N PRO A 206 -24.97 8.66 -3.58
CA PRO A 206 -24.69 7.24 -3.54
C PRO A 206 -23.71 6.81 -4.63
N LEU A 207 -22.68 6.06 -4.25
CA LEU A 207 -21.78 5.37 -5.18
C LEU A 207 -22.22 3.91 -5.32
N GLY A 208 -22.93 3.64 -6.39
CA GLY A 208 -23.56 2.35 -6.66
C GLY A 208 -24.84 2.11 -5.85
N PRO A 209 -25.40 0.89 -5.92
CA PRO A 209 -26.55 0.49 -5.10
C PRO A 209 -26.24 0.63 -3.62
N LEU A 210 -27.16 1.18 -2.83
CA LEU A 210 -26.97 1.43 -1.40
C LEU A 210 -26.74 0.13 -0.61
N GLU A 211 -27.38 -0.96 -1.03
CA GLU A 211 -27.20 -2.31 -0.47
C GLU A 211 -25.79 -2.90 -0.73
N ASP A 212 -25.11 -2.43 -1.77
CA ASP A 212 -23.75 -2.81 -2.16
C ASP A 212 -22.68 -1.81 -1.66
N GLY A 213 -23.03 -0.83 -0.83
CA GLY A 213 -22.15 0.25 -0.42
C GLY A 213 -20.84 -0.23 0.22
N PHE A 214 -20.90 -1.28 1.05
CA PHE A 214 -19.69 -1.89 1.59
C PHE A 214 -18.82 -2.56 0.51
N LYS A 215 -19.42 -3.17 -0.51
CA LYS A 215 -18.70 -3.77 -1.63
C LYS A 215 -17.96 -2.71 -2.47
N THR A 216 -18.61 -1.56 -2.71
CA THR A 216 -17.96 -0.40 -3.36
C THR A 216 -16.77 0.10 -2.54
N ALA A 217 -16.91 0.23 -1.22
CA ALA A 217 -15.81 0.61 -0.34
C ALA A 217 -14.64 -0.40 -0.37
N VAL A 218 -14.92 -1.71 -0.49
CA VAL A 218 -13.88 -2.75 -0.64
C VAL A 218 -13.09 -2.59 -1.93
N THR A 219 -13.69 -2.16 -3.04
CA THR A 219 -12.97 -1.88 -4.29
C THR A 219 -11.93 -0.78 -4.10
N VAL A 220 -12.29 0.28 -3.39
CA VAL A 220 -11.38 1.38 -3.03
C VAL A 220 -10.25 0.88 -2.13
N LEU A 221 -10.57 0.12 -1.08
CA LEU A 221 -9.58 -0.48 -0.19
C LEU A 221 -8.60 -1.41 -0.91
N ASN A 222 -9.06 -2.20 -1.88
CA ASN A 222 -8.19 -3.09 -2.64
C ASN A 222 -7.21 -2.31 -3.54
N THR A 223 -7.66 -1.19 -4.13
CA THR A 223 -6.76 -0.26 -4.84
C THR A 223 -5.67 0.27 -3.91
N SER A 224 -6.05 0.70 -2.72
CA SER A 224 -5.12 1.20 -1.72
C SER A 224 -4.13 0.12 -1.24
N ARG A 225 -4.58 -1.12 -1.05
CA ARG A 225 -3.73 -2.25 -0.64
C ARG A 225 -2.72 -2.64 -1.71
N TRP A 226 -3.13 -2.64 -2.97
CA TRP A 226 -2.24 -2.87 -4.09
C TRP A 226 -1.15 -1.81 -4.17
N LEU A 227 -1.51 -0.51 -4.16
CA LEU A 227 -0.56 0.59 -4.18
C LEU A 227 0.30 0.66 -2.91
N ASN A 228 -0.24 0.27 -1.74
CA ASN A 228 0.56 0.13 -0.51
C ASN A 228 1.67 -0.93 -0.67
N ALA A 229 1.38 -2.06 -1.32
CA ALA A 229 2.40 -3.08 -1.56
C ALA A 229 3.50 -2.58 -2.52
N LEU A 230 3.15 -1.81 -3.56
CA LEU A 230 4.12 -1.12 -4.43
C LEU A 230 4.93 -0.09 -3.65
N GLY A 231 4.26 0.72 -2.82
CA GLY A 231 4.92 1.67 -1.93
C GLY A 231 5.94 1.00 -1.02
N SER A 232 5.56 -0.12 -0.42
CA SER A 232 6.45 -0.92 0.43
C SER A 232 7.68 -1.43 -0.34
N ALA A 233 7.51 -1.92 -1.57
CA ALA A 233 8.62 -2.34 -2.42
C ALA A 233 9.54 -1.17 -2.80
N GLY A 234 8.98 0.02 -3.08
CA GLY A 234 9.76 1.23 -3.37
C GLY A 234 10.58 1.72 -2.18
N LEU A 235 10.01 1.69 -0.96
CA LEU A 235 10.74 1.99 0.27
C LEU A 235 11.94 1.04 0.48
N MET A 236 11.72 -0.26 0.25
CA MET A 236 12.78 -1.27 0.38
C MET A 236 13.90 -1.04 -0.63
N GLN A 237 13.56 -0.78 -1.88
CA GLN A 237 14.54 -0.52 -2.93
C GLN A 237 15.38 0.74 -2.63
N ARG A 238 14.74 1.82 -2.19
CA ARG A 238 15.45 3.03 -1.80
C ARG A 238 16.40 2.77 -0.64
N ALA A 239 15.96 2.01 0.36
CA ALA A 239 16.80 1.67 1.50
C ALA A 239 18.02 0.82 1.09
N TYR A 240 17.82 -0.15 0.19
CA TYR A 240 18.91 -0.94 -0.38
C TYR A 240 19.92 -0.07 -1.13
N LEU A 241 19.46 0.81 -2.02
CA LEU A 241 20.33 1.70 -2.81
C LEU A 241 21.18 2.60 -1.90
N VAL A 242 20.56 3.26 -0.92
CA VAL A 242 21.28 4.12 0.03
C VAL A 242 22.29 3.33 0.86
N ALA A 243 21.95 2.13 1.32
CA ALA A 243 22.86 1.29 2.09
C ALA A 243 24.01 0.76 1.24
N SER A 244 23.73 0.34 0.00
CA SER A 244 24.72 -0.17 -0.94
C SER A 244 25.74 0.90 -1.31
N GLU A 245 25.29 2.10 -1.68
CA GLU A 245 26.15 3.25 -2.01
C GLU A 245 27.03 3.63 -0.80
N PHE A 246 26.41 3.88 0.36
CA PHE A 246 27.15 4.25 1.56
C PHE A 246 28.22 3.22 1.94
N THR A 247 27.91 1.93 1.91
CA THR A 247 28.84 0.88 2.33
C THR A 247 29.97 0.67 1.33
N SER A 248 29.76 0.98 0.06
CA SER A 248 30.78 0.92 -1.00
C SER A 248 31.83 2.04 -0.87
N GLU A 249 31.42 3.19 -0.35
CA GLU A 249 32.30 4.37 -0.18
C GLU A 249 32.92 4.46 1.23
N ARG A 250 32.20 3.99 2.23
CA ARG A 250 32.66 4.08 3.63
C ARG A 250 33.82 3.16 3.90
N GLU A 251 34.98 3.74 4.17
CA GLU A 251 36.19 3.00 4.56
C GLU A 251 36.28 2.80 6.09
N ALA A 252 36.60 1.58 6.49
CA ALA A 252 36.98 1.22 7.85
C ALA A 252 37.84 -0.05 7.83
N PHE A 253 38.74 -0.20 8.81
CA PHE A 253 39.63 -1.37 8.93
C PHE A 253 40.42 -1.69 7.63
N GLY A 254 40.78 -0.64 6.90
CA GLY A 254 41.65 -0.72 5.73
C GLY A 254 40.94 -0.97 4.39
N GLY A 255 39.67 -0.61 4.24
CA GLY A 255 38.94 -0.60 2.96
C GLY A 255 37.43 -0.40 3.10
N PRO A 256 36.70 -0.44 1.98
CA PRO A 256 35.25 -0.27 1.98
C PRO A 256 34.56 -1.31 2.89
N ILE A 257 33.57 -0.87 3.66
CA ILE A 257 32.87 -1.78 4.57
C ILE A 257 31.97 -2.80 3.83
N ALA A 258 31.61 -2.53 2.59
CA ALA A 258 30.88 -3.46 1.72
C ALA A 258 31.59 -4.82 1.52
N ARG A 259 32.91 -4.90 1.77
CA ARG A 259 33.66 -6.16 1.65
C ARG A 259 33.50 -7.10 2.83
N PHE A 260 32.97 -6.63 3.98
CA PHE A 260 32.83 -7.48 5.16
C PHE A 260 31.65 -8.45 5.02
N PRO A 261 31.83 -9.72 5.41
CA PRO A 261 30.82 -10.77 5.19
C PRO A 261 29.44 -10.43 5.73
N LEU A 262 29.35 -9.89 6.95
CA LEU A 262 28.05 -9.52 7.55
C LEU A 262 27.38 -8.33 6.84
N VAL A 263 28.15 -7.40 6.28
CA VAL A 263 27.60 -6.30 5.48
C VAL A 263 27.10 -6.82 4.14
N ARG A 264 27.85 -7.72 3.49
CA ARG A 264 27.45 -8.38 2.25
C ARG A 264 26.14 -9.17 2.44
N GLU A 265 26.05 -9.98 3.48
CA GLU A 265 24.82 -10.70 3.83
C GLU A 265 23.65 -9.74 4.01
N ASN A 266 23.84 -8.66 4.77
CA ASN A 266 22.80 -7.68 5.02
C ASN A 266 22.29 -7.06 3.72
N LEU A 267 23.19 -6.65 2.81
CA LEU A 267 22.84 -6.10 1.50
C LEU A 267 22.14 -7.12 0.61
N ALA A 268 22.62 -8.37 0.55
CA ALA A 268 22.01 -9.42 -0.25
C ALA A 268 20.58 -9.74 0.20
N VAL A 269 20.34 -9.76 1.52
CA VAL A 269 19.01 -9.90 2.09
C VAL A 269 18.12 -8.73 1.71
N MET A 270 18.59 -7.47 1.84
CA MET A 270 17.82 -6.29 1.48
C MET A 270 17.43 -6.30 0.00
N LYS A 271 18.38 -6.63 -0.88
CA LYS A 271 18.15 -6.77 -2.33
C LYS A 271 17.09 -7.80 -2.64
N SER A 272 17.27 -9.02 -2.13
CA SER A 272 16.36 -10.15 -2.40
C SER A 272 14.94 -9.89 -1.89
N GLU A 273 14.78 -9.31 -0.70
CA GLU A 273 13.47 -8.95 -0.14
C GLU A 273 12.77 -7.86 -0.97
N SER A 274 13.52 -6.83 -1.41
CA SER A 274 13.00 -5.76 -2.24
C SER A 274 12.51 -6.27 -3.59
N ALA A 275 13.35 -7.05 -4.29
CA ALA A 275 13.02 -7.65 -5.58
C ALA A 275 11.82 -8.61 -5.47
N ALA A 276 11.76 -9.41 -4.42
CA ALA A 276 10.66 -10.34 -4.16
C ALA A 276 9.33 -9.64 -3.93
N ALA A 277 9.32 -8.56 -3.16
CA ALA A 277 8.13 -7.75 -2.93
C ALA A 277 7.63 -7.10 -4.22
N LEU A 278 8.55 -6.59 -5.06
CA LEU A 278 8.19 -6.04 -6.36
C LEU A 278 7.62 -7.14 -7.27
N ALA A 279 8.25 -8.31 -7.37
CA ALA A 279 7.81 -9.41 -8.24
C ALA A 279 6.38 -9.86 -7.92
N SER A 280 6.06 -10.15 -6.64
CA SER A 280 4.68 -10.52 -6.26
C SER A 280 3.67 -9.39 -6.47
N THR A 281 4.09 -8.14 -6.33
CA THR A 281 3.19 -6.99 -6.52
C THR A 281 2.98 -6.69 -8.00
N MET A 282 3.95 -6.95 -8.87
CA MET A 282 3.76 -6.87 -10.32
C MET A 282 2.81 -7.97 -10.82
N HIS A 283 2.89 -9.20 -10.28
CA HIS A 283 1.89 -10.25 -10.54
C HIS A 283 0.47 -9.78 -10.13
N LEU A 284 0.33 -9.14 -8.96
CA LEU A 284 -0.93 -8.53 -8.55
C LEU A 284 -1.36 -7.39 -9.49
N THR A 285 -0.42 -6.60 -10.02
CA THR A 285 -0.69 -5.52 -10.98
C THR A 285 -1.30 -6.05 -12.28
N GLU A 286 -0.85 -7.20 -12.78
CA GLU A 286 -1.44 -7.85 -13.94
C GLU A 286 -2.89 -8.28 -13.69
N LEU A 287 -3.20 -8.76 -12.49
CA LEU A 287 -4.59 -9.07 -12.10
C LEU A 287 -5.46 -7.80 -12.06
N VAL A 288 -4.93 -6.72 -11.50
CA VAL A 288 -5.61 -5.41 -11.48
C VAL A 288 -5.88 -4.93 -12.90
N ALA A 289 -4.90 -5.02 -13.81
CA ALA A 289 -5.06 -4.62 -15.20
C ALA A 289 -6.18 -5.40 -15.89
N ARG A 290 -6.22 -6.74 -15.73
CA ARG A 290 -7.30 -7.59 -16.30
C ARG A 290 -8.68 -7.29 -15.70
N ILE A 291 -8.73 -6.90 -14.43
CA ILE A 291 -10.00 -6.47 -13.81
C ILE A 291 -10.43 -5.12 -14.37
N ASP A 292 -9.51 -4.17 -14.51
CA ASP A 292 -9.80 -2.82 -14.99
C ASP A 292 -10.27 -2.81 -16.48
N ASP A 293 -9.75 -3.71 -17.33
CA ASP A 293 -10.12 -3.83 -18.75
C ASP A 293 -11.25 -4.83 -19.03
N GLY A 294 -11.73 -5.53 -17.98
CA GLY A 294 -12.83 -6.50 -18.08
C GLY A 294 -12.43 -7.87 -18.65
N SER A 295 -11.14 -8.15 -18.84
CA SER A 295 -10.65 -9.45 -19.36
C SER A 295 -10.44 -10.50 -18.27
N ALA A 296 -10.53 -10.14 -16.99
CA ALA A 296 -10.39 -11.05 -15.86
C ALA A 296 -11.51 -12.10 -15.84
N ASN A 297 -11.12 -13.36 -15.69
CA ASN A 297 -12.08 -14.45 -15.44
C ASN A 297 -12.39 -14.59 -13.93
N GLY A 298 -13.30 -15.52 -13.58
CA GLY A 298 -13.70 -15.74 -12.18
C GLY A 298 -12.55 -16.18 -11.27
N GLU A 299 -11.57 -16.94 -11.79
CA GLU A 299 -10.39 -17.35 -11.04
C GLU A 299 -9.45 -16.17 -10.79
N ASP A 300 -9.26 -15.28 -11.77
CA ASP A 300 -8.45 -14.08 -11.61
C ASP A 300 -9.04 -13.14 -10.53
N VAL A 301 -10.36 -12.98 -10.52
CA VAL A 301 -11.06 -12.21 -9.48
C VAL A 301 -10.90 -12.84 -8.09
N ALA A 302 -11.03 -14.17 -7.99
CA ALA A 302 -10.84 -14.89 -6.74
C ALA A 302 -9.39 -14.79 -6.25
N TRP A 303 -8.41 -14.95 -7.14
CA TRP A 303 -7.00 -14.82 -6.80
C TRP A 303 -6.62 -13.39 -6.38
N HIS A 304 -7.05 -12.38 -7.12
CA HIS A 304 -6.89 -10.98 -6.74
C HIS A 304 -7.42 -10.71 -5.32
N ARG A 305 -8.63 -11.21 -5.01
CA ARG A 305 -9.26 -11.02 -3.70
C ARG A 305 -8.43 -11.59 -2.54
N LEU A 306 -7.82 -12.74 -2.73
CA LEU A 306 -6.94 -13.37 -1.73
C LEU A 306 -5.58 -12.66 -1.68
N LEU A 307 -4.96 -12.47 -2.84
CA LEU A 307 -3.60 -12.00 -2.95
C LEU A 307 -3.43 -10.54 -2.52
N VAL A 308 -4.37 -9.65 -2.85
CA VAL A 308 -4.26 -8.22 -2.48
C VAL A 308 -4.11 -8.02 -0.98
N ASN A 309 -4.76 -8.86 -0.17
CA ASN A 309 -4.67 -8.83 1.29
C ASN A 309 -3.39 -9.49 1.81
N ALA A 310 -3.08 -10.70 1.32
CA ALA A 310 -1.91 -11.45 1.75
C ALA A 310 -0.60 -10.74 1.34
N ASN A 311 -0.53 -10.22 0.11
CA ASN A 311 0.64 -9.51 -0.39
C ASN A 311 0.88 -8.20 0.37
N LYS A 312 -0.17 -7.39 0.63
CA LYS A 312 -0.05 -6.18 1.47
C LYS A 312 0.51 -6.51 2.84
N PHE A 313 0.01 -7.57 3.49
CA PHE A 313 0.49 -8.01 4.79
C PHE A 313 2.00 -8.31 4.75
N VAL A 314 2.46 -9.15 3.82
CA VAL A 314 3.85 -9.61 3.77
C VAL A 314 4.79 -8.50 3.33
N THR A 315 4.44 -7.73 2.30
CA THR A 315 5.32 -6.67 1.77
C THR A 315 5.48 -5.51 2.74
N SER A 316 4.42 -5.05 3.42
CA SER A 316 4.54 -3.95 4.37
C SER A 316 5.34 -4.35 5.62
N LEU A 317 5.21 -5.59 6.09
CA LEU A 317 6.04 -6.11 7.19
C LEU A 317 7.51 -6.24 6.79
N ALA A 318 7.80 -6.70 5.56
CA ALA A 318 9.15 -6.77 5.03
C ALA A 318 9.79 -5.39 4.89
N ALA A 319 9.02 -4.36 4.49
CA ALA A 319 9.52 -3.00 4.31
C ALA A 319 10.13 -2.42 5.59
N THR A 320 9.45 -2.55 6.72
CA THR A 320 9.97 -2.10 8.03
C THR A 320 11.30 -2.81 8.35
N SER A 321 11.38 -4.12 8.11
CA SER A 321 12.60 -4.90 8.34
C SER A 321 13.77 -4.46 7.45
N VAL A 322 13.51 -4.25 6.15
CA VAL A 322 14.54 -3.87 5.17
C VAL A 322 15.05 -2.45 5.42
N VAL A 323 14.15 -1.48 5.67
CA VAL A 323 14.58 -0.10 5.97
C VAL A 323 15.40 -0.04 7.26
N ARG A 324 15.00 -0.81 8.31
CA ARG A 324 15.80 -0.92 9.53
C ARG A 324 17.21 -1.48 9.27
N ARG A 325 17.34 -2.46 8.37
CA ARG A 325 18.65 -2.99 7.95
C ARG A 325 19.51 -1.93 7.26
N GLY A 326 18.90 -1.06 6.46
CA GLY A 326 19.58 0.08 5.86
C GLY A 326 20.11 1.05 6.92
N ILE A 327 19.31 1.39 7.93
CA ILE A 327 19.74 2.21 9.06
C ILE A 327 20.95 1.58 9.76
N GLU A 328 20.89 0.27 10.03
CA GLU A 328 22.00 -0.47 10.65
C GLU A 328 23.28 -0.41 9.80
N ALA A 329 23.16 -0.54 8.47
CA ALA A 329 24.30 -0.48 7.55
C ALA A 329 25.03 0.89 7.59
N LEU A 330 24.30 1.98 7.82
CA LEU A 330 24.85 3.32 7.96
C LEU A 330 25.40 3.58 9.39
N GLY A 331 25.15 2.70 10.35
CA GLY A 331 25.53 2.91 11.75
C GLY A 331 24.84 4.12 12.36
N GLY A 332 25.54 4.91 13.17
CA GLY A 332 24.98 6.13 13.79
C GLY A 332 24.40 7.13 12.79
N ASN A 333 25.00 7.25 11.62
CA ASN A 333 24.51 8.14 10.55
C ASN A 333 23.12 7.74 10.04
N GLY A 334 22.77 6.47 10.10
CA GLY A 334 21.45 5.98 9.69
C GLY A 334 20.29 6.50 10.55
N THR A 335 20.58 7.08 11.72
CA THR A 335 19.56 7.67 12.62
C THR A 335 19.45 9.19 12.50
N ILE A 336 20.26 9.82 11.64
CA ILE A 336 20.32 11.28 11.48
C ILE A 336 19.42 11.70 10.32
N GLU A 337 18.43 12.54 10.62
CA GLU A 337 17.36 12.95 9.70
C GLU A 337 17.85 13.70 8.44
N ASP A 338 18.93 14.46 8.55
CA ASP A 338 19.52 15.24 7.46
C ASP A 338 20.72 14.54 6.79
N PHE A 339 21.08 13.35 7.25
CA PHE A 339 22.12 12.54 6.65
C PHE A 339 21.60 11.63 5.52
N SER A 340 20.44 11.03 5.72
CA SER A 340 19.83 10.12 4.74
C SER A 340 18.31 10.09 4.86
N PRO A 341 17.56 9.63 3.82
CA PRO A 341 16.12 9.49 3.90
C PRO A 341 15.67 8.33 4.82
N LEU A 342 16.56 7.46 5.30
CA LEU A 342 16.19 6.23 5.99
C LEU A 342 15.36 6.43 7.27
N PRO A 343 15.63 7.43 8.14
CA PRO A 343 14.78 7.67 9.30
C PRO A 343 13.34 7.98 8.92
N ARG A 344 13.12 8.81 7.89
CA ARG A 344 11.81 9.13 7.35
C ARG A 344 11.13 7.90 6.74
N LEU A 345 11.83 7.17 5.87
CA LEU A 345 11.31 5.95 5.25
C LEU A 345 10.94 4.88 6.29
N TYR A 346 11.68 4.79 7.39
CA TYR A 346 11.37 3.85 8.48
C TYR A 346 10.06 4.22 9.19
N ARG A 347 9.84 5.49 9.48
CA ARG A 347 8.57 5.95 10.07
C ARG A 347 7.40 5.71 9.13
N ASP A 348 7.56 5.97 7.84
CA ASP A 348 6.54 5.72 6.83
C ASP A 348 6.22 4.22 6.69
N ALA A 349 7.25 3.35 6.70
CA ALA A 349 7.07 1.91 6.64
C ALA A 349 6.19 1.38 7.79
N ILE A 350 6.37 1.88 9.03
CA ILE A 350 5.52 1.52 10.18
C ILE A 350 4.07 1.94 9.96
N VAL A 351 3.82 3.10 9.35
CA VAL A 351 2.46 3.54 9.02
C VAL A 351 1.86 2.64 7.93
N PHE A 352 2.64 2.24 6.93
CA PHE A 352 2.22 1.33 5.86
C PHE A 352 1.78 -0.04 6.38
N GLU A 353 2.33 -0.52 7.49
CA GLU A 353 1.84 -1.73 8.16
C GLU A 353 0.41 -1.55 8.71
N SER A 354 0.08 -0.36 9.18
CA SER A 354 -1.09 -0.12 10.01
C SER A 354 -2.33 0.31 9.23
N TRP A 355 -2.17 1.12 8.18
CA TRP A 355 -3.29 1.62 7.39
C TRP A 355 -3.83 0.58 6.40
N GLU A 356 -5.02 0.83 5.81
CA GLU A 356 -5.72 -0.06 4.85
C GLU A 356 -6.03 -1.47 5.40
N GLY A 357 -6.14 -1.55 6.72
CA GLY A 357 -6.32 -2.78 7.48
C GLY A 357 -5.02 -3.28 8.11
N THR A 358 -5.07 -3.49 9.43
CA THR A 358 -3.97 -4.09 10.18
C THR A 358 -3.73 -5.53 9.74
N HIS A 359 -2.55 -6.05 9.98
CA HIS A 359 -2.15 -7.40 9.59
C HIS A 359 -3.15 -8.48 10.03
N ASN A 360 -3.67 -8.39 11.26
CA ASN A 360 -4.65 -9.37 11.76
C ASN A 360 -5.97 -9.34 10.98
N VAL A 361 -6.42 -8.13 10.59
CA VAL A 361 -7.65 -7.96 9.79
C VAL A 361 -7.48 -8.55 8.40
N LEU A 362 -6.34 -8.28 7.75
CA LEU A 362 -6.03 -8.82 6.42
C LEU A 362 -5.96 -10.35 6.45
N CYS A 363 -5.24 -10.91 7.43
CA CYS A 363 -5.14 -12.36 7.59
C CYS A 363 -6.52 -13.00 7.84
N ALA A 364 -7.33 -12.44 8.76
CA ALA A 364 -8.67 -12.93 9.03
C ALA A 364 -9.60 -12.85 7.81
N GLN A 365 -9.43 -11.82 6.96
CA GLN A 365 -10.18 -11.70 5.72
C GLN A 365 -9.77 -12.80 4.73
N VAL A 366 -8.47 -13.06 4.56
CA VAL A 366 -8.00 -14.15 3.69
C VAL A 366 -8.51 -15.50 4.16
N LEU A 367 -8.48 -15.78 5.46
CA LEU A 367 -9.01 -17.05 6.01
C LEU A 367 -10.48 -17.26 5.67
N ARG A 368 -11.30 -16.23 5.86
CA ARG A 368 -12.74 -16.27 5.51
C ARG A 368 -12.94 -16.49 4.01
N ASP A 369 -12.16 -15.80 3.18
CA ASP A 369 -12.27 -15.90 1.73
C ASP A 369 -11.78 -17.27 1.21
N LEU A 370 -10.71 -17.84 1.77
CA LEU A 370 -10.26 -19.21 1.46
C LEU A 370 -11.38 -20.24 1.73
N GLY A 371 -12.06 -20.12 2.89
CA GLY A 371 -13.17 -21.02 3.23
C GLY A 371 -14.43 -20.78 2.38
N ARG A 372 -14.82 -19.52 2.18
CA ARG A 372 -16.02 -19.16 1.43
C ARG A 372 -15.95 -19.53 -0.05
N LEU A 373 -14.75 -19.43 -0.65
CA LEU A 373 -14.52 -19.69 -2.06
C LEU A 373 -14.03 -21.13 -2.31
N ASP A 374 -13.83 -21.93 -1.27
CA ASP A 374 -13.17 -23.25 -1.34
C ASP A 374 -11.85 -23.20 -2.13
N ALA A 375 -11.04 -22.17 -1.85
CA ALA A 375 -9.95 -21.74 -2.71
C ALA A 375 -8.54 -22.15 -2.21
N VAL A 376 -8.43 -23.06 -1.24
CA VAL A 376 -7.12 -23.41 -0.66
C VAL A 376 -6.19 -24.04 -1.69
N ASP A 377 -6.65 -25.07 -2.43
CA ASP A 377 -5.83 -25.76 -3.41
C ASP A 377 -5.45 -24.86 -4.58
N PHE A 378 -6.43 -24.11 -5.05
CA PHE A 378 -6.25 -23.10 -6.08
C PHE A 378 -5.19 -22.04 -5.69
N ALA A 379 -5.26 -21.50 -4.47
CA ALA A 379 -4.32 -20.48 -4.00
C ALA A 379 -2.90 -21.03 -3.88
N VAL A 380 -2.75 -22.27 -3.38
CA VAL A 380 -1.45 -22.95 -3.25
C VAL A 380 -0.84 -23.24 -4.62
N GLU A 381 -1.63 -23.71 -5.58
CA GLU A 381 -1.20 -23.95 -6.96
C GLU A 381 -0.74 -22.65 -7.64
N ARG A 382 -1.55 -21.59 -7.56
CA ARG A 382 -1.22 -20.28 -8.13
C ARG A 382 0.06 -19.70 -7.54
N ALA A 383 0.27 -19.85 -6.24
CA ALA A 383 1.49 -19.41 -5.57
C ALA A 383 2.71 -20.30 -5.86
N GLY A 384 2.53 -21.51 -6.38
CA GLY A 384 3.61 -22.49 -6.50
C GLY A 384 4.08 -23.03 -5.14
N ALA A 385 3.19 -23.03 -4.15
CA ALA A 385 3.49 -23.49 -2.79
C ALA A 385 3.31 -25.02 -2.63
N THR A 386 3.64 -25.55 -1.45
CA THR A 386 3.70 -27.00 -1.21
C THR A 386 2.35 -27.59 -0.81
N ALA A 387 2.16 -28.91 -1.08
CA ALA A 387 0.99 -29.66 -0.61
C ALA A 387 0.87 -29.68 0.93
N ASP A 388 1.98 -29.59 1.66
CA ASP A 388 1.98 -29.46 3.12
C ASP A 388 1.34 -28.13 3.57
N LEU A 389 1.64 -27.02 2.88
CA LEU A 389 0.97 -25.76 3.16
C LEU A 389 -0.54 -25.85 2.89
N ALA A 390 -0.95 -26.51 1.80
CA ALA A 390 -2.37 -26.75 1.51
C ALA A 390 -3.08 -27.49 2.65
N ALA A 391 -2.47 -28.57 3.16
CA ALA A 391 -3.02 -29.33 4.29
C ALA A 391 -3.17 -28.48 5.56
N ARG A 392 -2.18 -27.62 5.85
CA ARG A 392 -2.22 -26.71 7.00
C ARG A 392 -3.27 -25.60 6.85
N LEU A 393 -3.41 -25.04 5.65
CA LEU A 393 -4.44 -24.04 5.35
C LEU A 393 -5.85 -24.63 5.44
N ARG A 394 -6.09 -25.86 4.92
CA ARG A 394 -7.38 -26.56 5.09
C ARG A 394 -7.72 -26.77 6.56
N ARG A 395 -6.73 -27.16 7.38
CA ARG A 395 -6.92 -27.27 8.83
C ARG A 395 -7.29 -25.93 9.46
N SER A 396 -6.68 -24.82 9.01
CA SER A 396 -6.99 -23.49 9.51
C SER A 396 -8.40 -23.02 9.11
N VAL A 397 -8.85 -23.36 7.91
CA VAL A 397 -10.21 -23.08 7.43
C VAL A 397 -11.25 -23.90 8.21
N SER A 398 -10.98 -25.20 8.43
CA SER A 398 -11.91 -26.08 9.16
C SER A 398 -11.92 -25.85 10.69
N ASN A 399 -10.89 -25.22 11.25
CA ASN A 399 -10.77 -24.87 12.65
C ASN A 399 -10.33 -23.41 12.79
N PRO A 400 -11.27 -22.44 12.86
CA PRO A 400 -10.96 -21.03 12.90
C PRO A 400 -10.10 -20.56 14.10
N GLU A 401 -10.22 -21.20 15.26
CA GLU A 401 -9.37 -20.87 16.42
C GLU A 401 -7.92 -21.29 16.17
N PHE A 402 -7.69 -22.46 15.62
CA PHE A 402 -6.37 -22.89 15.17
C PHE A 402 -5.85 -21.96 14.08
N GLY A 403 -6.69 -21.63 13.09
CA GLY A 403 -6.36 -20.71 12.00
C GLY A 403 -5.90 -19.34 12.50
N ALA A 404 -6.64 -18.76 13.45
CA ALA A 404 -6.31 -17.45 14.02
C ALA A 404 -4.88 -17.37 14.58
N LEU A 405 -4.35 -18.45 15.15
CA LEU A 405 -3.02 -18.51 15.74
C LEU A 405 -1.90 -18.76 14.72
N HIS A 406 -2.21 -19.44 13.61
CA HIS A 406 -1.18 -19.93 12.68
C HIS A 406 -1.17 -19.22 11.32
N LEU A 407 -2.24 -18.48 11.00
CA LEU A 407 -2.50 -17.97 9.67
C LEU A 407 -1.43 -16.99 9.18
N ARG A 408 -0.91 -16.10 10.04
CA ARG A 408 0.15 -15.16 9.65
C ARG A 408 1.34 -15.89 9.03
N ARG A 409 1.80 -16.98 9.67
CA ARG A 409 2.93 -17.79 9.17
C ARG A 409 2.58 -18.51 7.88
N GLN A 410 1.35 -19.03 7.76
CA GLN A 410 0.90 -19.74 6.57
C GLN A 410 0.75 -18.79 5.36
N LEU A 411 0.25 -17.58 5.58
CA LEU A 411 0.13 -16.57 4.53
C LEU A 411 1.48 -15.98 4.13
N ASP A 412 2.41 -15.80 5.08
CA ASP A 412 3.79 -15.44 4.76
C ASP A 412 4.40 -16.50 3.83
N GLU A 413 4.32 -17.80 4.18
CA GLU A 413 4.82 -18.89 3.35
C GLU A 413 4.16 -18.93 1.97
N LEU A 414 2.84 -18.68 1.86
CA LEU A 414 2.12 -18.61 0.59
C LEU A 414 2.64 -17.50 -0.32
N VAL A 415 2.77 -16.30 0.23
CA VAL A 415 3.25 -15.14 -0.55
C VAL A 415 4.73 -15.29 -0.88
N ARG A 416 5.56 -15.82 0.03
CA ARG A 416 6.98 -16.09 -0.24
C ARG A 416 7.17 -17.12 -1.35
N ALA A 417 6.31 -18.13 -1.44
CA ALA A 417 6.32 -19.08 -2.55
C ALA A 417 6.03 -18.40 -3.89
N LEU A 418 5.00 -17.53 -3.93
CA LEU A 418 4.71 -16.70 -5.10
C LEU A 418 5.90 -15.79 -5.46
N GLN A 419 6.47 -15.10 -4.49
CA GLN A 419 7.63 -14.23 -4.67
C GLN A 419 8.81 -14.97 -5.29
N ALA A 420 9.15 -16.15 -4.78
CA ALA A 420 10.23 -16.96 -5.32
C ALA A 420 9.91 -17.44 -6.75
N LYS A 421 8.67 -17.82 -7.02
CA LYS A 421 8.21 -18.25 -8.35
C LYS A 421 8.35 -17.13 -9.37
N GLU A 422 7.83 -15.94 -9.06
CA GLU A 422 7.82 -14.79 -9.97
C GLU A 422 9.23 -14.16 -10.14
N LEU A 423 10.07 -14.24 -9.12
CA LEU A 423 11.42 -13.69 -9.16
C LEU A 423 12.42 -14.59 -9.92
N ARG A 424 12.21 -15.90 -9.93
CA ARG A 424 13.16 -16.88 -10.50
C ARG A 424 13.55 -16.66 -11.96
N PRO A 425 12.67 -16.18 -12.87
CA PRO A 425 13.03 -15.92 -14.26
C PRO A 425 14.00 -14.75 -14.46
N THR A 426 14.00 -13.76 -13.57
CA THR A 426 14.76 -12.51 -13.71
C THR A 426 15.93 -12.44 -12.74
N GLU A 427 15.75 -12.89 -11.50
CA GLU A 427 16.74 -12.83 -10.42
C GLU A 427 16.85 -14.17 -9.68
N ARG A 428 17.43 -15.16 -10.36
CA ARG A 428 17.49 -16.56 -9.87
C ARG A 428 18.20 -16.69 -8.52
N GLU A 429 19.27 -15.94 -8.29
CA GLU A 429 20.06 -16.08 -7.05
C GLU A 429 19.33 -15.43 -5.86
N SER A 430 18.68 -14.27 -6.08
CA SER A 430 17.77 -13.66 -5.10
C SER A 430 16.60 -14.58 -4.74
N ALA A 431 16.01 -15.27 -5.73
CA ALA A 431 14.96 -16.26 -5.49
C ALA A 431 15.45 -17.44 -4.62
N LYS A 432 16.66 -17.96 -4.89
CA LYS A 432 17.26 -19.03 -4.07
C LYS A 432 17.51 -18.59 -2.62
N LEU A 433 18.00 -17.35 -2.43
CA LEU A 433 18.22 -16.80 -1.10
C LEU A 433 16.90 -16.69 -0.33
N LEU A 434 15.85 -16.20 -0.99
CA LEU A 434 14.51 -16.12 -0.43
C LEU A 434 13.97 -17.49 -0.02
N GLU A 435 14.10 -18.49 -0.89
CA GLU A 435 13.68 -19.89 -0.63
C GLU A 435 14.38 -20.48 0.59
N ARG A 436 15.70 -20.31 0.71
CA ARG A 436 16.46 -20.79 1.86
C ARG A 436 15.96 -20.16 3.16
N ARG A 437 15.82 -18.84 3.17
CA ARG A 437 15.46 -18.09 4.36
C ARG A 437 14.02 -18.28 4.83
N HIS A 438 13.07 -18.46 3.92
CA HIS A 438 11.65 -18.45 4.25
C HIS A 438 10.91 -19.76 3.99
N LEU A 439 11.36 -20.56 3.03
CA LEU A 439 10.62 -21.75 2.58
C LEU A 439 11.28 -23.07 2.95
N THR A 440 12.60 -23.09 3.21
CA THR A 440 13.33 -24.29 3.59
C THR A 440 13.27 -24.49 5.10
N ARG A 441 12.46 -25.43 5.56
CA ARG A 441 12.33 -25.74 6.98
C ARG A 441 13.63 -26.32 7.54
N GLY A 442 14.07 -25.76 8.69
CA GLY A 442 15.29 -26.21 9.36
C GLY A 442 16.57 -25.85 8.62
N TRP A 443 16.50 -24.94 7.62
CA TRP A 443 17.70 -24.40 7.03
C TRP A 443 18.52 -23.61 8.07
N ASP A 444 19.80 -23.88 8.05
CA ASP A 444 20.76 -23.26 8.95
C ASP A 444 21.96 -22.74 8.13
N PRO A 445 22.20 -21.41 8.13
CA PRO A 445 23.31 -20.82 7.39
C PRO A 445 24.69 -21.34 7.84
N GLU A 446 24.85 -21.80 9.10
CA GLU A 446 26.13 -22.33 9.58
C GLU A 446 26.51 -23.68 8.94
N THR A 447 25.52 -24.43 8.47
CA THR A 447 25.73 -25.74 7.85
C THR A 447 25.62 -25.72 6.33
N ASP A 448 25.24 -24.59 5.73
CA ASP A 448 25.11 -24.42 4.29
C ASP A 448 26.41 -23.92 3.65
N ALA A 449 27.22 -24.86 3.15
CA ALA A 449 28.52 -24.53 2.55
C ALA A 449 28.45 -23.61 1.31
N ASP A 450 27.29 -23.56 0.60
CA ASP A 450 27.08 -22.70 -0.57
C ASP A 450 26.57 -21.30 -0.18
N TYR A 451 26.27 -21.06 1.10
CA TYR A 451 25.65 -19.80 1.52
C TYR A 451 26.53 -18.57 1.29
N PRO A 452 27.84 -18.57 1.60
CA PRO A 452 28.71 -17.43 1.29
C PRO A 452 28.75 -17.09 -0.21
N ASP A 453 28.91 -18.11 -1.04
CA ASP A 453 28.94 -17.94 -2.50
C ASP A 453 27.59 -17.47 -3.06
N LEU A 454 26.47 -17.88 -2.46
CA LEU A 454 25.13 -17.41 -2.83
C LEU A 454 24.98 -15.91 -2.53
N ILE A 455 25.44 -15.43 -1.36
CA ILE A 455 25.45 -14.02 -1.02
C ILE A 455 26.22 -13.21 -2.09
N ASP A 456 27.38 -13.69 -2.49
CA ASP A 456 28.20 -13.04 -3.51
C ASP A 456 27.50 -12.97 -4.87
N ARG A 457 26.93 -14.09 -5.33
CA ARG A 457 26.18 -14.14 -6.59
C ARG A 457 24.95 -13.22 -6.59
N VAL A 458 24.24 -13.08 -5.46
CA VAL A 458 23.12 -12.15 -5.35
C VAL A 458 23.58 -10.70 -5.59
N LEU A 459 24.72 -10.30 -5.04
CA LEU A 459 25.24 -8.94 -5.16
C LEU A 459 25.86 -8.67 -6.53
N GLU A 460 26.54 -9.66 -7.13
CA GLU A 460 27.18 -9.54 -8.45
C GLU A 460 26.18 -9.47 -9.61
N ALA A 461 24.96 -9.94 -9.45
CA ALA A 461 23.93 -9.89 -10.48
C ALA A 461 23.60 -8.46 -10.96
N ASP A 462 23.88 -7.43 -10.15
CA ASP A 462 23.75 -6.02 -10.56
C ASP A 462 24.86 -5.54 -11.51
N ALA A 463 25.99 -6.24 -11.57
CA ALA A 463 27.12 -5.89 -12.45
C ALA A 463 26.94 -6.38 -13.90
N SER A 464 25.90 -7.18 -14.16
CA SER A 464 25.61 -7.71 -15.50
C SER A 464 24.65 -6.80 -16.25
N PRO A 465 24.91 -6.51 -17.58
CA PRO A 465 23.95 -5.73 -18.36
C PRO A 465 22.60 -6.46 -18.46
N PRO A 466 21.47 -5.73 -18.47
CA PRO A 466 20.16 -6.35 -18.61
C PRO A 466 20.09 -7.19 -19.89
N PRO A 467 19.40 -8.33 -19.90
CA PRO A 467 19.23 -9.11 -21.12
C PRO A 467 18.58 -8.26 -22.21
N PRO A 468 18.97 -8.43 -23.48
CA PRO A 468 18.39 -7.67 -24.57
C PRO A 468 16.87 -7.87 -24.60
N LEU A 469 16.14 -6.75 -24.71
CA LEU A 469 14.70 -6.75 -24.88
C LEU A 469 14.35 -7.70 -26.04
N ARG A 470 13.58 -8.74 -25.79
CA ARG A 470 13.05 -9.60 -26.84
C ARG A 470 12.17 -8.73 -27.73
N GLN A 471 12.66 -8.49 -28.94
CA GLN A 471 11.84 -7.92 -30.02
C GLN A 471 10.77 -8.99 -30.33
N GLY A 472 9.54 -8.68 -29.98
CA GLY A 472 8.34 -9.45 -30.31
C GLY A 472 7.30 -8.53 -30.89
#